data_cdac13e08e9c781ec6359ca8944cff18
#
_entry.id   cdac13e08e9c781ec6359ca8944cff18
#
_cell.length_a   1.000
_cell.length_b   1.000
_cell.length_c   1.000
_cell.angle_alpha   90.00
_cell.angle_beta   90.00
_cell.angle_gamma   90.00
#
_symmetry.space_group_name_H-M   'P 1'
#
loop_
_entity.id
_entity.type
_entity.pdbx_description
1 polymer ?
#
loop_
_entity_poly.entity_id
_entity_poly.type
_entity_poly.pdbx_seq_one_letter_code
_entity_poly.pdbx_strand_id
1 'polypeptide(L)'
;MSFTKKDRKIQSEFGKTFPAITPDSLAQVIAAALRAEFGATPSAVKTVARLTRSNERAVRNWFDGKNGPSSDNLVVLMRHSNIVLKAVLELADRPDLVLAVGILGLREQLVDVVAAIDKARE
;
A
#
# COMPACT_ATOMS: atom_id res chain seq x y z
N MET A 1 -16.38 -10.87 -16.01
CA MET A 1 -17.72 -10.84 -15.41
C MET A 1 -18.53 -9.73 -16.07
N SER A 2 -19.67 -10.03 -16.62
CA SER A 2 -20.53 -9.01 -17.22
C SER A 2 -21.53 -8.53 -16.18
N PHE A 3 -21.74 -7.21 -16.13
CA PHE A 3 -22.71 -6.62 -15.23
C PHE A 3 -24.10 -6.56 -15.87
N THR A 4 -25.12 -6.83 -15.07
CA THR A 4 -26.50 -6.60 -15.47
C THR A 4 -26.77 -5.08 -15.49
N LYS A 5 -27.90 -4.67 -16.07
CA LYS A 5 -28.31 -3.25 -16.04
C LYS A 5 -28.45 -2.72 -14.60
N LYS A 6 -28.94 -3.56 -13.70
CA LYS A 6 -29.10 -3.21 -12.28
C LYS A 6 -27.74 -2.96 -11.63
N ASP A 7 -26.76 -3.82 -11.91
CA ASP A 7 -25.40 -3.67 -11.35
C ASP A 7 -24.73 -2.41 -11.88
N ARG A 8 -24.91 -2.07 -13.15
CA ARG A 8 -24.38 -0.84 -13.74
C ARG A 8 -24.96 0.40 -13.07
N LYS A 9 -26.27 0.39 -12.76
CA LYS A 9 -26.93 1.50 -12.08
C LYS A 9 -26.38 1.68 -10.67
N ILE A 10 -26.19 0.59 -9.94
CA ILE A 10 -25.59 0.62 -8.60
C ILE A 10 -24.16 1.18 -8.65
N GLN A 11 -23.34 0.73 -9.59
CA GLN A 11 -22.00 1.26 -9.78
C GLN A 11 -21.99 2.76 -10.10
N SER A 12 -22.94 3.21 -10.92
CA SER A 12 -23.05 4.62 -11.24
C SER A 12 -23.39 5.46 -10.02
N GLU A 13 -24.24 4.98 -9.12
CA GLU A 13 -24.58 5.64 -7.87
C GLU A 13 -23.38 5.67 -6.92
N PHE A 14 -22.65 4.57 -6.79
CA PHE A 14 -21.44 4.51 -6.00
C PHE A 14 -20.34 5.41 -6.56
N GLY A 15 -20.24 5.54 -7.88
CA GLY A 15 -19.31 6.43 -8.54
C GLY A 15 -19.52 7.90 -8.20
N LYS A 16 -20.71 8.30 -7.76
CA LYS A 16 -20.99 9.65 -7.27
C LYS A 16 -20.52 9.86 -5.84
N THR A 17 -20.43 8.79 -5.04
CA THR A 17 -20.06 8.82 -3.63
C THR A 17 -18.56 8.65 -3.44
N PHE A 18 -17.92 7.83 -4.26
CA PHE A 18 -16.50 7.53 -4.17
C PHE A 18 -15.74 8.15 -5.34
N PRO A 19 -14.55 8.75 -5.07
CA PRO A 19 -13.71 9.27 -6.14
C PRO A 19 -13.33 8.16 -7.12
N ALA A 20 -13.31 8.46 -8.39
CA ALA A 20 -12.82 7.53 -9.40
C ALA A 20 -11.32 7.30 -9.18
N ILE A 21 -10.89 6.04 -9.31
CA ILE A 21 -9.47 5.70 -9.23
C ILE A 21 -8.84 6.06 -10.58
N THR A 22 -7.90 6.99 -10.55
CA THR A 22 -7.13 7.38 -11.73
C THR A 22 -5.69 6.92 -11.56
N PRO A 23 -4.92 6.78 -12.65
CA PRO A 23 -3.49 6.47 -12.53
C PRO A 23 -2.74 7.46 -11.65
N ASP A 24 -3.08 8.74 -11.72
CA ASP A 24 -2.43 9.78 -10.91
C ASP A 24 -2.77 9.64 -9.43
N SER A 25 -4.04 9.37 -9.10
CA SER A 25 -4.46 9.20 -7.71
C SER A 25 -3.82 7.96 -7.10
N LEU A 26 -3.74 6.87 -7.85
CA LEU A 26 -3.06 5.64 -7.41
C LEU A 26 -1.57 5.92 -7.17
N ALA A 27 -0.91 6.60 -8.09
CA ALA A 27 0.51 6.94 -7.96
C ALA A 27 0.77 7.76 -6.71
N GLN A 28 -0.08 8.74 -6.40
CA GLN A 28 0.06 9.58 -5.21
C GLN A 28 -0.14 8.79 -3.93
N VAL A 29 -1.12 7.91 -3.89
CA VAL A 29 -1.39 7.06 -2.72
C VAL A 29 -0.22 6.11 -2.47
N ILE A 30 0.29 5.47 -3.51
CA ILE A 30 1.43 4.57 -3.38
C ILE A 30 2.69 5.32 -2.96
N ALA A 31 2.93 6.52 -3.50
CA ALA A 31 4.06 7.35 -3.09
C ALA A 31 4.01 7.66 -1.59
N ALA A 32 2.85 8.06 -1.08
CA ALA A 32 2.67 8.33 0.34
C ALA A 32 2.92 7.08 1.19
N ALA A 33 2.41 5.93 0.75
CA ALA A 33 2.61 4.66 1.45
C ALA A 33 4.08 4.23 1.47
N LEU A 34 4.79 4.40 0.36
CA LEU A 34 6.22 4.09 0.29
C LEU A 34 7.04 4.98 1.23
N ARG A 35 6.74 6.27 1.26
CA ARG A 35 7.43 7.18 2.18
C ARG A 35 7.13 6.85 3.64
N ALA A 36 5.90 6.45 3.94
CA ALA A 36 5.51 6.07 5.30
C ALA A 36 6.23 4.78 5.74
N GLU A 37 6.36 3.80 4.83
CA GLU A 37 6.97 2.50 5.18
C GLU A 37 8.50 2.57 5.21
N PHE A 38 9.10 3.16 4.18
CA PHE A 38 10.55 3.08 3.97
C PHE A 38 11.28 4.38 4.27
N GLY A 39 10.57 5.49 4.42
CA GLY A 39 11.16 6.81 4.57
C GLY A 39 11.39 7.47 3.21
N ALA A 40 11.93 8.69 3.25
CA ALA A 40 12.11 9.50 2.05
C ALA A 40 13.61 9.75 1.74
N THR A 41 14.45 8.76 2.03
CA THR A 41 15.90 8.87 1.85
C THR A 41 16.35 8.13 0.59
N PRO A 42 17.54 8.45 0.05
CA PRO A 42 18.13 7.64 -1.03
C PRO A 42 18.29 6.16 -0.65
N SER A 43 18.52 5.87 0.62
CA SER A 43 18.60 4.50 1.13
C SER A 43 17.27 3.77 0.99
N ALA A 44 16.15 4.46 1.21
CA ALA A 44 14.82 3.90 1.02
C ALA A 44 14.57 3.51 -0.44
N VAL A 45 14.98 4.36 -1.38
CA VAL A 45 14.89 4.08 -2.81
C VAL A 45 15.67 2.82 -3.17
N LYS A 46 16.90 2.69 -2.66
CA LYS A 46 17.73 1.51 -2.89
C LYS A 46 17.11 0.24 -2.34
N THR A 47 16.51 0.32 -1.16
CA THR A 47 15.82 -0.81 -0.52
C THR A 47 14.67 -1.29 -1.40
N VAL A 48 13.81 -0.39 -1.86
CA VAL A 48 12.67 -0.73 -2.70
C VAL A 48 13.14 -1.25 -4.07
N ALA A 49 14.17 -0.64 -4.65
CA ALA A 49 14.75 -1.11 -5.92
C ALA A 49 15.22 -2.55 -5.80
N ARG A 50 15.83 -2.91 -4.68
CA ARG A 50 16.30 -4.25 -4.41
C ARG A 50 15.16 -5.24 -4.24
N LEU A 51 14.13 -4.87 -3.48
CA LEU A 51 12.96 -5.70 -3.26
C LEU A 51 12.20 -6.02 -4.55
N THR A 52 12.08 -5.04 -5.43
CA THR A 52 11.30 -5.15 -6.67
C THR A 52 12.15 -5.52 -7.88
N ARG A 53 13.46 -5.57 -7.72
CA ARG A 53 14.41 -5.77 -8.82
C ARG A 53 14.21 -4.75 -9.94
N SER A 54 13.93 -3.53 -9.54
CA SER A 54 13.74 -2.39 -10.44
C SER A 54 14.91 -1.45 -10.34
N ASN A 55 15.10 -0.60 -11.36
CA ASN A 55 16.16 0.40 -11.31
C ASN A 55 15.75 1.55 -10.37
N GLU A 56 16.74 2.24 -9.82
CA GLU A 56 16.52 3.30 -8.84
C GLU A 56 15.75 4.48 -9.44
N ARG A 57 15.92 4.76 -10.72
CA ARG A 57 15.20 5.86 -11.38
C ARG A 57 13.69 5.60 -11.41
N ALA A 58 13.28 4.38 -11.75
CA ALA A 58 11.88 4.00 -11.73
C ALA A 58 11.31 4.11 -10.31
N VAL A 59 12.03 3.57 -9.34
CA VAL A 59 11.61 3.61 -7.93
C VAL A 59 11.50 5.05 -7.43
N ARG A 60 12.43 5.90 -7.79
CA ARG A 60 12.41 7.32 -7.42
C ARG A 60 11.13 7.99 -7.95
N ASN A 61 10.71 7.65 -9.16
CA ASN A 61 9.45 8.14 -9.72
C ASN A 61 8.23 7.67 -8.92
N TRP A 62 8.28 6.45 -8.36
CA TRP A 62 7.21 5.95 -7.49
C TRP A 62 7.14 6.74 -6.19
N PHE A 63 8.30 7.03 -5.57
CA PHE A 63 8.37 7.84 -4.36
C PHE A 63 7.90 9.28 -4.58
N ASP A 64 8.12 9.81 -5.77
CA ASP A 64 7.73 11.17 -6.13
C ASP A 64 6.28 11.27 -6.60
N GLY A 65 5.61 10.15 -6.80
CA GLY A 65 4.23 10.14 -7.28
C GLY A 65 4.08 10.50 -8.75
N LYS A 66 5.16 10.45 -9.52
CA LYS A 66 5.12 10.73 -10.96
C LYS A 66 4.42 9.61 -11.73
N ASN A 67 4.66 8.38 -11.33
CA ASN A 67 3.97 7.21 -11.82
C ASN A 67 4.00 6.15 -10.73
N GLY A 68 3.22 5.08 -10.91
CA GLY A 68 3.20 3.97 -9.98
C GLY A 68 3.99 2.77 -10.47
N PRO A 69 4.25 1.80 -9.58
CA PRO A 69 4.87 0.54 -9.98
C PRO A 69 3.94 -0.24 -10.91
N SER A 70 4.52 -1.13 -11.71
CA SER A 70 3.74 -2.12 -12.45
C SER A 70 2.94 -3.00 -11.48
N SER A 71 1.96 -3.71 -11.99
CA SER A 71 1.16 -4.60 -11.14
C SER A 71 2.02 -5.66 -10.45
N ASP A 72 3.03 -6.20 -11.14
CA ASP A 72 3.95 -7.17 -10.55
C ASP A 72 4.73 -6.57 -9.39
N ASN A 73 5.26 -5.37 -9.57
CA ASN A 73 6.02 -4.68 -8.53
C ASN A 73 5.13 -4.28 -7.37
N LEU A 74 3.89 -3.87 -7.65
CA LEU A 74 2.92 -3.56 -6.61
C LEU A 74 2.64 -4.77 -5.72
N VAL A 75 2.46 -5.94 -6.33
CA VAL A 75 2.24 -7.19 -5.58
C VAL A 75 3.44 -7.49 -4.67
N VAL A 76 4.65 -7.32 -5.17
CA VAL A 76 5.87 -7.50 -4.35
C VAL A 76 5.88 -6.52 -3.17
N LEU A 77 5.55 -5.26 -3.40
CA LEU A 77 5.48 -4.26 -2.34
C LEU A 77 4.42 -4.60 -1.30
N MET A 78 3.25 -5.05 -1.72
CA MET A 78 2.18 -5.49 -0.82
C MET A 78 2.62 -6.69 0.03
N ARG A 79 3.47 -7.54 -0.52
CA ARG A 79 4.02 -8.70 0.18
C ARG A 79 4.95 -8.29 1.32
N HIS A 80 5.65 -7.18 1.17
CA HIS A 80 6.67 -6.72 2.12
C HIS A 80 6.24 -5.51 2.97
N SER A 81 5.05 -4.93 2.70
CA SER A 81 4.60 -3.73 3.39
C SER A 81 3.11 -3.78 3.69
N ASN A 82 2.78 -3.83 4.96
CA ASN A 82 1.39 -3.72 5.40
C ASN A 82 0.83 -2.32 5.11
N ILE A 83 1.66 -1.28 5.12
CA ILE A 83 1.21 0.08 4.81
C ILE A 83 0.78 0.18 3.35
N VAL A 84 1.56 -0.38 2.42
CA VAL A 84 1.19 -0.42 1.01
C VAL A 84 -0.06 -1.28 0.80
N LEU A 85 -0.12 -2.45 1.42
CA LEU A 85 -1.28 -3.34 1.34
C LEU A 85 -2.55 -2.63 1.83
N LYS A 86 -2.47 -1.97 2.98
CA LYS A 86 -3.58 -1.21 3.54
C LYS A 86 -4.04 -0.09 2.60
N ALA A 87 -3.08 0.65 2.02
CA ALA A 87 -3.38 1.74 1.09
C ALA A 87 -4.15 1.24 -0.14
N VAL A 88 -3.73 0.09 -0.70
CA VAL A 88 -4.42 -0.53 -1.84
C VAL A 88 -5.83 -0.98 -1.45
N LEU A 89 -5.98 -1.59 -0.28
CA LEU A 89 -7.29 -2.03 0.22
C LEU A 89 -8.24 -0.87 0.48
N GLU A 90 -7.72 0.26 0.95
CA GLU A 90 -8.52 1.50 1.11
C GLU A 90 -9.01 1.99 -0.24
N LEU A 91 -8.16 2.00 -1.26
CA LEU A 91 -8.55 2.35 -2.62
C LEU A 91 -9.58 1.37 -3.20
N ALA A 92 -9.47 0.09 -2.83
CA ALA A 92 -10.41 -0.94 -3.26
C ALA A 92 -11.75 -0.89 -2.49
N ASP A 93 -11.86 0.02 -1.54
CA ASP A 93 -13.04 0.16 -0.67
C ASP A 93 -13.38 -1.15 0.07
N ARG A 94 -12.37 -1.71 0.72
CA ARG A 94 -12.49 -2.93 1.51
C ARG A 94 -12.15 -2.64 2.98
N PRO A 95 -13.02 -1.90 3.70
CA PRO A 95 -12.73 -1.48 5.08
C PRO A 95 -12.59 -2.64 6.06
N ASP A 96 -13.27 -3.74 5.82
CA ASP A 96 -13.15 -4.98 6.60
C ASP A 96 -11.72 -5.53 6.56
N LEU A 97 -11.11 -5.52 5.38
CA LEU A 97 -9.74 -6.00 5.18
C LEU A 97 -8.71 -4.99 5.69
N VAL A 98 -8.99 -3.69 5.56
CA VAL A 98 -8.14 -2.64 6.13
C VAL A 98 -8.02 -2.84 7.65
N LEU A 99 -9.13 -3.10 8.33
CA LEU A 99 -9.13 -3.38 9.76
C LEU A 99 -8.30 -4.62 10.10
N ALA A 100 -8.45 -5.69 9.32
CA ALA A 100 -7.70 -6.93 9.52
C ALA A 100 -6.19 -6.70 9.41
N VAL A 101 -5.75 -5.95 8.40
CA VAL A 101 -4.33 -5.61 8.22
C VAL A 101 -3.82 -4.76 9.39
N GLY A 102 -4.63 -3.82 9.87
CA GLY A 102 -4.29 -3.01 11.03
C GLY A 102 -4.08 -3.86 12.29
N ILE A 103 -4.93 -4.86 12.51
CA ILE A 103 -4.80 -5.81 13.63
C ILE A 103 -3.53 -6.63 13.51
N LEU A 104 -3.17 -7.10 12.32
CA LEU A 104 -1.91 -7.83 12.08
C LEU A 104 -0.70 -6.95 12.41
N GLY A 105 -0.70 -5.69 12.01
CA GLY A 105 0.37 -4.75 12.32
C GLY A 105 0.51 -4.53 13.82
N LEU A 106 -0.62 -4.40 14.54
CA LEU A 106 -0.64 -4.27 16.00
C LEU A 106 -0.03 -5.50 16.66
N ARG A 107 -0.37 -6.70 16.19
CA ARG A 107 0.19 -7.94 16.72
C ARG A 107 1.70 -7.96 16.60
N GLU A 108 2.24 -7.58 15.45
CA GLU A 108 3.68 -7.49 15.24
C GLU A 108 4.34 -6.51 16.20
N GLN A 109 3.76 -5.33 16.38
CA GLN A 109 4.25 -4.33 17.33
C GLN A 109 4.24 -4.85 18.75
N LEU A 110 3.18 -5.55 19.16
CA LEU A 110 3.09 -6.13 20.50
C LEU A 110 4.15 -7.21 20.74
N VAL A 111 4.40 -8.05 19.75
CA VAL A 111 5.45 -9.07 19.81
C VAL A 111 6.82 -8.40 20.02
N ASP A 112 7.10 -7.33 19.28
CA ASP A 112 8.35 -6.60 19.39
C ASP A 112 8.51 -5.94 20.77
N VAL A 113 7.41 -5.37 21.30
CA VAL A 113 7.41 -4.77 22.65
C VAL A 113 7.68 -5.83 23.72
N VAL A 114 7.01 -6.99 23.62
CA VAL A 114 7.21 -8.09 24.56
C VAL A 114 8.66 -8.58 24.50
N ALA A 115 9.22 -8.75 23.31
CA ALA A 115 10.61 -9.17 23.13
C ALA A 115 11.57 -8.17 23.76
N ALA A 116 11.31 -6.86 23.60
CA ALA A 116 12.14 -5.81 24.21
C ALA A 116 12.05 -5.83 25.74
N ILE A 117 10.85 -6.06 26.29
CA ILE A 117 10.66 -6.19 27.75
C ILE A 117 11.43 -7.38 28.28
N ASP A 118 11.30 -8.54 27.64
CA ASP A 118 11.99 -9.77 28.05
C ASP A 118 13.50 -9.59 28.03
N LYS A 119 14.02 -8.92 27.00
CA LYS A 119 15.45 -8.63 26.89
C LYS A 119 15.92 -7.69 28.00
N ALA A 120 15.13 -6.68 28.36
CA ALA A 120 15.44 -5.75 29.40
C ALA A 120 15.46 -6.41 30.79
N ARG A 121 14.75 -7.53 30.96
CA ARG A 121 14.68 -8.26 32.23
C ARG A 121 15.79 -9.28 32.40
N GLU A 122 16.57 -9.52 31.38
CA GLU A 122 17.77 -10.36 31.48
C GLU A 122 18.92 -9.63 32.26
#